data_cf74b9df6bb9681f8f41e517e9886241
#
_entry.id   cf74b9df6bb9681f8f41e517e9886241
#
_cell.length_a   1.000
_cell.length_b   1.000
_cell.length_c   1.000
_cell.angle_alpha   90.00
_cell.angle_beta   90.00
_cell.angle_gamma   90.00
#
_symmetry.space_group_name_H-M   'P 1'
#
loop_
_entity.id
_entity.type
_entity.pdbx_description
1 polymer ?
#
loop_
_entity_poly.entity_id
_entity_poly.type
_entity_poly.pdbx_seq_one_letter_code
_entity_poly.pdbx_strand_id
1 'polypeptide(L)'
;KIRLSEYHVKMNKWQSAGVIIVFLCMGMGKLCAQSDDLGLWVSAEVKKKIFPGLDAFLEGEFRLRDNLRAVDRWGGTAGLSYRLFPFLKASAGYTYIYYNHPDKTTKKENYIPEYGSPRHRVNVSLTGSYKWNRFEFSLRERYQYTYRVGLSVPKYNLEEQIRKENEEIPAKSVHVLRSRLQVEYDIRKSPFKPYTSCEWYHSLNGEGFKKIRWTLGTFTN
;
A
#
# COMPACT_ATOMS: atom_id res chain seq x y z
N LYS A 1 -18.88 -2.23 -18.32
CA LYS A 1 -17.72 -1.73 -19.13
C LYS A 1 -17.68 -0.22 -18.99
N ILE A 2 -16.91 0.31 -18.07
CA ILE A 2 -16.69 1.76 -17.96
C ILE A 2 -15.33 2.03 -18.60
N ARG A 3 -15.35 2.77 -19.70
CA ARG A 3 -14.17 3.29 -20.39
C ARG A 3 -13.79 4.60 -19.71
N LEU A 4 -12.68 4.62 -18.94
CA LEU A 4 -12.10 5.88 -18.48
C LEU A 4 -11.19 6.42 -19.59
N SER A 5 -11.52 7.63 -20.07
CA SER A 5 -10.74 8.36 -21.07
C SER A 5 -9.43 8.87 -20.46
N GLU A 6 -8.33 8.65 -21.16
CA GLU A 6 -7.03 9.21 -20.82
C GLU A 6 -7.03 10.73 -21.02
N TYR A 7 -6.77 11.48 -19.96
CA TYR A 7 -6.47 12.89 -20.07
C TYR A 7 -4.97 13.09 -20.19
N HIS A 8 -4.49 13.37 -21.40
CA HIS A 8 -3.14 13.87 -21.64
C HIS A 8 -3.05 15.35 -21.25
N VAL A 9 -2.41 15.65 -20.13
CA VAL A 9 -2.01 17.01 -19.79
C VAL A 9 -0.66 17.30 -20.46
N LYS A 10 -0.67 18.11 -21.52
CA LYS A 10 0.55 18.67 -22.14
C LYS A 10 1.13 19.72 -21.21
N MET A 11 2.19 19.37 -20.48
CA MET A 11 2.93 20.35 -19.65
C MET A 11 4.08 20.96 -20.42
N ASN A 12 4.21 22.30 -20.29
CA ASN A 12 5.20 23.12 -20.93
C ASN A 12 6.64 22.89 -20.41
N LYS A 13 7.63 23.15 -21.27
CA LYS A 13 9.07 22.85 -21.23
C LYS A 13 9.90 23.35 -20.02
N TRP A 14 9.32 23.71 -18.88
CA TRP A 14 10.07 24.41 -17.81
C TRP A 14 10.03 23.75 -16.43
N GLN A 15 9.71 22.50 -16.33
CA GLN A 15 9.84 21.84 -15.03
C GLN A 15 10.42 20.44 -15.23
N SER A 16 11.55 20.18 -14.60
CA SER A 16 12.13 18.86 -14.47
C SER A 16 11.09 17.91 -13.90
N ALA A 17 10.55 17.13 -14.78
CA ALA A 17 9.38 16.30 -14.74
C ALA A 17 9.13 15.56 -13.41
N GLY A 18 8.13 15.99 -12.69
CA GLY A 18 7.40 15.10 -11.81
C GLY A 18 6.48 14.22 -12.66
N VAL A 19 6.78 12.94 -12.77
CA VAL A 19 5.88 11.99 -13.40
C VAL A 19 4.79 11.65 -12.39
N ILE A 20 3.56 12.11 -12.65
CA ILE A 20 2.39 11.67 -11.87
C ILE A 20 1.97 10.32 -12.44
N ILE A 21 2.21 9.26 -11.68
CA ILE A 21 1.72 7.92 -12.02
C ILE A 21 0.50 7.65 -11.15
N VAL A 22 -0.67 7.70 -11.75
CA VAL A 22 -1.92 7.27 -11.10
C VAL A 22 -2.11 5.78 -11.43
N PHE A 23 -1.95 4.91 -10.42
CA PHE A 23 -2.27 3.49 -10.55
C PHE A 23 -3.67 3.22 -10.05
N LEU A 24 -4.58 2.92 -10.97
CA LEU A 24 -5.88 2.34 -10.66
C LEU A 24 -5.74 0.81 -10.68
N CYS A 25 -5.48 0.21 -9.52
CA CYS A 25 -5.47 -1.25 -9.40
C CYS A 25 -6.90 -1.74 -9.14
N MET A 26 -7.66 -2.02 -10.20
CA MET A 26 -8.86 -2.83 -10.10
C MET A 26 -8.44 -4.30 -9.92
N GLY A 27 -8.43 -4.76 -8.69
CA GLY A 27 -8.30 -6.19 -8.38
C GLY A 27 -9.60 -6.93 -8.70
N MET A 28 -9.83 -7.28 -9.95
CA MET A 28 -10.91 -8.22 -10.32
C MET A 28 -10.38 -9.65 -10.18
N GLY A 29 -10.38 -10.17 -8.99
CA GLY A 29 -10.15 -11.58 -8.69
C GLY A 29 -11.39 -12.16 -8.04
N LYS A 30 -12.27 -12.80 -8.82
CA LYS A 30 -13.23 -13.76 -8.24
C LYS A 30 -12.44 -14.99 -7.79
N LEU A 31 -11.94 -14.95 -6.59
CA LEU A 31 -11.58 -16.14 -5.84
C LEU A 31 -12.72 -16.36 -4.84
N CYS A 32 -13.40 -17.49 -4.98
CA CYS A 32 -14.44 -17.95 -4.10
C CYS A 32 -13.99 -17.92 -2.64
N ALA A 33 -14.40 -16.89 -1.91
CA ALA A 33 -14.41 -16.82 -0.45
C ALA A 33 -15.44 -15.78 -0.03
N GLN A 34 -16.59 -16.24 0.31
CA GLN A 34 -17.57 -15.75 1.30
C GLN A 34 -17.49 -14.25 1.68
N SER A 35 -17.72 -13.37 0.76
CA SER A 35 -18.44 -12.08 0.86
C SER A 35 -18.22 -11.32 -0.43
N ASP A 36 -19.27 -10.96 -1.14
CA ASP A 36 -19.21 -10.09 -2.31
C ASP A 36 -18.90 -8.65 -1.87
N ASP A 37 -17.66 -8.42 -1.43
CA ASP A 37 -17.19 -7.08 -1.07
C ASP A 37 -16.28 -6.53 -2.17
N LEU A 38 -16.74 -5.48 -2.85
CA LEU A 38 -15.97 -4.74 -3.84
C LEU A 38 -15.22 -3.60 -3.14
N GLY A 39 -13.89 -3.69 -3.12
CA GLY A 39 -13.01 -2.64 -2.63
C GLY A 39 -12.34 -1.86 -3.76
N LEU A 40 -12.15 -0.56 -3.57
CA LEU A 40 -11.35 0.30 -4.45
C LEU A 40 -10.07 0.72 -3.75
N TRP A 41 -8.97 0.61 -4.46
CA TRP A 41 -7.68 1.12 -4.01
C TRP A 41 -7.12 2.09 -5.05
N VAL A 42 -6.91 3.33 -4.63
CA VAL A 42 -6.31 4.39 -5.45
C VAL A 42 -5.03 4.85 -4.76
N SER A 43 -3.96 5.02 -5.53
CA SER A 43 -2.74 5.68 -5.06
C SER A 43 -2.22 6.62 -6.14
N ALA A 44 -1.62 7.73 -5.68
CA ALA A 44 -0.95 8.69 -6.53
C ALA A 44 0.43 8.97 -5.95
N GLU A 45 1.45 8.94 -6.78
CA GLU A 45 2.83 9.21 -6.39
C GLU A 45 3.41 10.34 -7.24
N VAL A 46 4.06 11.29 -6.59
CA VAL A 46 4.84 12.36 -7.22
C VAL A 46 6.29 12.18 -6.85
N LYS A 47 7.16 12.14 -7.86
CA LYS A 47 8.62 12.06 -7.69
C LYS A 47 9.27 13.33 -8.20
N LYS A 48 10.23 13.85 -7.42
CA LYS A 48 11.08 14.97 -7.78
C LYS A 48 12.55 14.57 -7.68
N LYS A 49 13.28 14.73 -8.75
CA LYS A 49 14.73 14.59 -8.75
C LYS A 49 15.35 15.78 -8.03
N ILE A 50 16.10 15.52 -6.97
CA ILE A 50 16.80 16.55 -6.19
C ILE A 50 18.18 16.80 -6.78
N PHE A 51 18.96 15.74 -6.98
CA PHE A 51 20.23 15.78 -7.72
C PHE A 51 20.51 14.40 -8.36
N PRO A 52 21.54 14.24 -9.19
CA PRO A 52 21.81 12.98 -9.86
C PRO A 52 21.87 11.81 -8.88
N GLY A 53 20.96 10.86 -9.05
CA GLY A 53 20.84 9.64 -8.20
C GLY A 53 19.91 9.78 -7.01
N LEU A 54 19.54 11.01 -6.55
CA LEU A 54 18.61 11.22 -5.43
C LEU A 54 17.28 11.76 -5.91
N ASP A 55 16.21 11.03 -5.60
CA ASP A 55 14.84 11.43 -5.82
C ASP A 55 14.09 11.52 -4.48
N ALA A 56 13.29 12.57 -4.30
CA ALA A 56 12.26 12.61 -3.26
C ALA A 56 10.93 12.17 -3.85
N PHE A 57 10.10 11.51 -3.03
CA PHE A 57 8.76 11.11 -3.45
C PHE A 57 7.72 11.38 -2.37
N LEU A 58 6.51 11.71 -2.84
CA LEU A 58 5.31 11.80 -2.03
C LEU A 58 4.26 10.87 -2.65
N GLU A 59 3.65 10.03 -1.83
CA GLU A 59 2.59 9.11 -2.25
C GLU A 59 1.37 9.31 -1.35
N GLY A 60 0.18 9.43 -1.97
CA GLY A 60 -1.11 9.38 -1.30
C GLY A 60 -1.80 8.06 -1.60
N GLU A 61 -2.42 7.45 -0.60
CA GLU A 61 -3.21 6.21 -0.73
C GLU A 61 -4.60 6.42 -0.15
N PHE A 62 -5.61 5.92 -0.87
CA PHE A 62 -7.00 5.92 -0.43
C PHE A 62 -7.65 4.59 -0.77
N ARG A 63 -8.40 4.01 0.18
CA ARG A 63 -9.09 2.74 -0.01
C ARG A 63 -10.53 2.79 0.48
N LEU A 64 -11.41 2.20 -0.31
CA LEU A 64 -12.80 1.96 0.03
C LEU A 64 -13.05 0.46 0.23
N ARG A 65 -14.04 0.14 1.03
CA ARG A 65 -14.58 -1.20 1.33
C ARG A 65 -16.11 -1.19 1.23
N ASP A 66 -16.74 -2.30 1.53
CA ASP A 66 -18.19 -2.45 1.60
C ASP A 66 -18.90 -1.96 0.32
N ASN A 67 -18.49 -2.51 -0.82
CA ASN A 67 -19.00 -2.10 -2.14
C ASN A 67 -18.87 -0.60 -2.40
N LEU A 68 -17.72 -0.03 -2.03
CA LEU A 68 -17.35 1.38 -2.17
C LEU A 68 -18.13 2.34 -1.26
N ARG A 69 -18.84 1.85 -0.26
CA ARG A 69 -19.70 2.66 0.62
C ARG A 69 -18.94 3.23 1.83
N ALA A 70 -17.88 2.57 2.26
CA ALA A 70 -17.14 2.98 3.44
C ALA A 70 -15.65 3.18 3.15
N VAL A 71 -15.05 4.17 3.82
CA VAL A 71 -13.60 4.38 3.78
C VAL A 71 -12.93 3.33 4.65
N ASP A 72 -12.08 2.46 4.06
CA ASP A 72 -11.25 1.52 4.81
C ASP A 72 -10.07 2.23 5.45
N ARG A 73 -9.32 2.97 4.63
CA ARG A 73 -8.18 3.74 5.10
C ARG A 73 -7.71 4.77 4.09
N TRP A 74 -6.97 5.73 4.59
CA TRP A 74 -6.18 6.66 3.80
C TRP A 74 -4.81 6.85 4.42
N GLY A 75 -3.86 7.34 3.65
CA GLY A 75 -2.52 7.58 4.14
C GLY A 75 -1.67 8.38 3.17
N GLY A 76 -0.57 8.90 3.71
CA GLY A 76 0.44 9.60 2.94
C GLY A 76 1.83 9.10 3.29
N THR A 77 2.67 8.95 2.28
CA THR A 77 4.08 8.57 2.40
C THR A 77 4.96 9.69 1.87
N ALA A 78 5.97 10.05 2.62
CA ALA A 78 7.07 10.89 2.17
C ALA A 78 8.38 10.10 2.29
N GLY A 79 9.26 10.22 1.28
CA GLY A 79 10.51 9.48 1.32
C GLY A 79 11.54 9.95 0.32
N LEU A 80 12.70 9.33 0.43
CA LEU A 80 13.87 9.55 -0.42
C LEU A 80 14.27 8.22 -1.03
N SER A 81 14.77 8.26 -2.24
CA SER A 81 15.39 7.12 -2.90
C SER A 81 16.69 7.53 -3.57
N TYR A 82 17.72 6.75 -3.35
CA TYR A 82 19.05 7.00 -3.87
C TYR A 82 19.57 5.81 -4.68
N ARG A 83 20.10 6.09 -5.86
CA ARG A 83 20.73 5.10 -6.74
C ARG A 83 22.19 4.93 -6.34
N LEU A 84 22.46 3.85 -5.61
CA LEU A 84 23.82 3.50 -5.15
C LEU A 84 24.70 3.06 -6.33
N PHE A 85 24.13 2.22 -7.20
CA PHE A 85 24.76 1.71 -8.42
C PHE A 85 23.73 1.66 -9.53
N PRO A 86 24.12 1.50 -10.80
CA PRO A 86 23.18 1.38 -11.93
C PRO A 86 22.11 0.28 -11.72
N PHE A 87 22.48 -0.77 -11.00
CA PHE A 87 21.62 -1.93 -10.71
C PHE A 87 21.06 -1.94 -9.27
N LEU A 88 21.43 -1.00 -8.40
CA LEU A 88 21.06 -1.01 -6.98
C LEU A 88 20.54 0.34 -6.50
N LYS A 89 19.35 0.33 -5.92
CA LYS A 89 18.64 1.49 -5.38
C LYS A 89 18.27 1.26 -3.92
N ALA A 90 18.62 2.20 -3.05
CA ALA A 90 18.13 2.28 -1.67
C ALA A 90 16.98 3.28 -1.58
N SER A 91 16.03 3.05 -0.68
CA SER A 91 14.98 4.01 -0.38
C SER A 91 14.57 3.93 1.08
N ALA A 92 14.22 5.10 1.64
CA ALA A 92 13.67 5.21 2.97
C ALA A 92 12.44 6.13 2.93
N GLY A 93 11.43 5.83 3.70
CA GLY A 93 10.21 6.62 3.74
C GLY A 93 9.44 6.44 5.03
N TYR A 94 8.69 7.48 5.36
CA TYR A 94 7.74 7.51 6.44
C TYR A 94 6.33 7.58 5.88
N THR A 95 5.42 6.77 6.44
CA THR A 95 4.01 6.72 6.06
C THR A 95 3.14 6.96 7.28
N TYR A 96 2.25 7.94 7.21
CA TYR A 96 1.11 8.05 8.11
C TYR A 96 -0.08 7.34 7.49
N ILE A 97 -0.76 6.49 8.27
CA ILE A 97 -1.94 5.73 7.81
C ILE A 97 -3.05 5.88 8.85
N TYR A 98 -4.23 6.22 8.39
CA TYR A 98 -5.44 6.26 9.21
C TYR A 98 -6.39 5.15 8.75
N TYR A 99 -6.64 4.19 9.64
CA TYR A 99 -7.58 3.10 9.42
C TYR A 99 -8.93 3.41 10.03
N ASN A 100 -9.99 3.20 9.29
CA ASN A 100 -11.35 3.20 9.79
C ASN A 100 -11.78 1.74 10.04
N HIS A 101 -11.94 1.40 11.31
CA HIS A 101 -12.45 0.10 11.70
C HIS A 101 -13.97 0.16 11.70
N PRO A 102 -14.66 -0.80 11.03
CA PRO A 102 -16.11 -0.87 11.08
C PRO A 102 -16.58 -1.09 12.51
N ASP A 103 -17.82 -0.70 12.77
CA ASP A 103 -18.52 -1.14 13.94
C ASP A 103 -18.58 -2.67 14.02
N LYS A 104 -18.66 -3.20 15.20
CA LYS A 104 -18.75 -4.63 15.44
C LYS A 104 -19.55 -4.97 16.67
N THR A 105 -20.35 -6.01 16.56
CA THR A 105 -20.98 -6.66 17.70
C THR A 105 -20.20 -7.91 18.06
N THR A 106 -19.84 -8.05 19.32
CA THR A 106 -19.13 -9.22 19.84
C THR A 106 -20.12 -10.34 20.18
N LYS A 107 -19.62 -11.59 20.37
CA LYS A 107 -20.45 -12.74 20.79
C LYS A 107 -21.17 -12.53 22.14
N LYS A 108 -20.77 -11.57 22.95
CA LYS A 108 -21.39 -11.21 24.23
C LYS A 108 -22.31 -9.99 24.08
N GLU A 109 -22.82 -9.73 22.86
CA GLU A 109 -23.72 -8.61 22.52
C GLU A 109 -23.19 -7.23 22.89
N ASN A 110 -21.87 -7.09 22.97
CA ASN A 110 -21.25 -5.79 23.14
C ASN A 110 -21.04 -5.16 21.77
N TYR A 111 -21.57 -3.96 21.58
CA TYR A 111 -21.42 -3.12 20.41
C TYR A 111 -20.24 -2.16 20.60
N ILE A 112 -19.34 -2.16 19.63
CA ILE A 112 -18.23 -1.22 19.53
C ILE A 112 -18.46 -0.42 18.25
N PRO A 113 -18.70 0.90 18.34
CA PRO A 113 -18.95 1.74 17.18
C PRO A 113 -17.71 1.84 16.28
N GLU A 114 -17.90 2.37 15.09
CA GLU A 114 -16.81 2.67 14.17
C GLU A 114 -15.77 3.59 14.83
N TYR A 115 -14.48 3.28 14.66
CA TYR A 115 -13.39 4.09 15.22
C TYR A 115 -12.20 4.17 14.27
N GLY A 116 -11.49 5.29 14.35
CA GLY A 116 -10.25 5.54 13.65
C GLY A 116 -9.03 5.04 14.41
N SER A 117 -8.03 4.50 13.70
CA SER A 117 -6.77 4.02 14.27
C SER A 117 -5.58 4.56 13.49
N PRO A 118 -4.89 5.60 14.01
CA PRO A 118 -3.69 6.11 13.39
C PRO A 118 -2.53 5.14 13.54
N ARG A 119 -1.72 5.04 12.48
CA ARG A 119 -0.50 4.21 12.45
C ARG A 119 0.63 4.98 11.81
N HIS A 120 1.80 4.83 12.38
CA HIS A 120 3.06 5.38 11.89
C HIS A 120 3.89 4.24 11.33
N ARG A 121 4.41 4.41 10.12
CA ARG A 121 5.20 3.38 9.46
C ARG A 121 6.49 3.96 8.91
N VAL A 122 7.59 3.31 9.22
CA VAL A 122 8.90 3.59 8.61
C VAL A 122 9.26 2.40 7.71
N ASN A 123 9.72 2.70 6.51
CA ASN A 123 10.16 1.72 5.54
C ASN A 123 11.60 2.03 5.13
N VAL A 124 12.44 1.01 5.08
CA VAL A 124 13.76 1.05 4.43
C VAL A 124 13.81 -0.08 3.42
N SER A 125 14.19 0.22 2.20
CA SER A 125 14.22 -0.78 1.12
C SER A 125 15.52 -0.73 0.34
N LEU A 126 15.96 -1.90 -0.08
CA LEU A 126 17.03 -2.09 -1.04
C LEU A 126 16.45 -2.83 -2.25
N THR A 127 16.63 -2.29 -3.44
CA THR A 127 16.12 -2.88 -4.68
C THR A 127 17.27 -3.09 -5.66
N GLY A 128 17.54 -4.35 -5.98
CA GLY A 128 18.43 -4.74 -7.07
C GLY A 128 17.63 -5.00 -8.34
N SER A 129 18.12 -4.55 -9.48
CA SER A 129 17.50 -4.83 -10.79
C SER A 129 18.55 -5.30 -11.80
N TYR A 130 18.13 -6.26 -12.62
CA TYR A 130 18.95 -6.82 -13.69
C TYR A 130 18.12 -6.96 -14.97
N LYS A 131 18.61 -6.38 -16.05
CA LYS A 131 17.95 -6.45 -17.36
C LYS A 131 18.63 -7.48 -18.25
N TRP A 132 17.84 -8.45 -18.71
CA TRP A 132 18.27 -9.46 -19.67
C TRP A 132 17.35 -9.44 -20.88
N ASN A 133 17.87 -8.94 -22.00
CA ASN A 133 17.13 -8.75 -23.24
C ASN A 133 15.87 -7.88 -23.00
N ARG A 134 14.67 -8.47 -23.04
CA ARG A 134 13.38 -7.81 -22.83
C ARG A 134 12.80 -8.05 -21.44
N PHE A 135 13.47 -8.86 -20.63
CA PHE A 135 13.07 -9.12 -19.27
C PHE A 135 13.83 -8.21 -18.32
N GLU A 136 13.12 -7.63 -17.37
CA GLU A 136 13.72 -6.94 -16.23
C GLU A 136 13.33 -7.67 -14.97
N PHE A 137 14.34 -8.16 -14.25
CA PHE A 137 14.20 -8.83 -12.97
C PHE A 137 14.52 -7.84 -11.87
N SER A 138 13.70 -7.74 -10.85
CA SER A 138 14.00 -6.94 -9.68
C SER A 138 13.72 -7.71 -8.39
N LEU A 139 14.65 -7.61 -7.46
CA LEU A 139 14.53 -8.12 -6.09
C LEU A 139 14.53 -6.93 -5.14
N ARG A 140 13.49 -6.81 -4.33
CA ARG A 140 13.38 -5.76 -3.32
C ARG A 140 13.26 -6.38 -1.94
N GLU A 141 14.23 -6.06 -1.09
CA GLU A 141 14.16 -6.28 0.36
C GLU A 141 13.67 -5.02 1.04
N ARG A 142 12.62 -5.13 1.85
CA ARG A 142 12.04 -4.01 2.59
C ARG A 142 11.84 -4.38 4.05
N TYR A 143 12.55 -3.69 4.91
CA TYR A 143 12.23 -3.65 6.32
C TYR A 143 11.12 -2.63 6.56
N GLN A 144 10.10 -3.02 7.32
CA GLN A 144 8.96 -2.19 7.66
C GLN A 144 8.70 -2.25 9.15
N TYR A 145 8.80 -1.11 9.80
CA TYR A 145 8.35 -0.88 11.17
C TYR A 145 6.99 -0.19 11.15
N THR A 146 6.01 -0.69 11.88
CA THR A 146 4.69 -0.07 12.00
C THR A 146 4.32 0.04 13.48
N TYR A 147 4.07 1.26 13.93
CA TYR A 147 3.55 1.56 15.25
C TYR A 147 2.07 1.92 15.15
N ARG A 148 1.23 1.21 15.90
CA ARG A 148 -0.18 1.53 16.12
C ARG A 148 -0.32 2.21 17.47
N VAL A 149 -0.95 3.38 17.48
CA VAL A 149 -1.24 4.12 18.71
C VAL A 149 -2.29 3.37 19.52
N GLY A 150 -2.14 3.37 20.85
CA GLY A 150 -3.15 2.84 21.76
C GLY A 150 -4.40 3.72 21.74
N LEU A 151 -5.56 3.11 21.87
CA LEU A 151 -6.86 3.78 21.80
C LEU A 151 -7.78 3.24 22.88
N SER A 152 -8.65 4.13 23.40
CA SER A 152 -9.76 3.78 24.27
C SER A 152 -11.07 4.03 23.50
N VAL A 153 -11.84 2.97 23.25
CA VAL A 153 -13.01 3.01 22.37
C VAL A 153 -14.27 2.73 23.18
N PRO A 154 -15.36 3.52 23.03
CA PRO A 154 -16.59 3.29 23.76
C PRO A 154 -17.19 1.91 23.41
N LYS A 155 -17.80 1.29 24.43
CA LYS A 155 -18.40 -0.02 24.34
C LYS A 155 -19.76 -0.01 25.01
N TYR A 156 -20.75 -0.59 24.36
CA TYR A 156 -22.14 -0.66 24.80
C TYR A 156 -22.60 -2.10 24.88
N ASN A 157 -23.40 -2.44 25.87
CA ASN A 157 -24.13 -3.70 25.88
C ASN A 157 -25.50 -3.49 25.24
N LEU A 158 -25.83 -4.30 24.24
CA LEU A 158 -27.09 -4.16 23.49
C LEU A 158 -28.29 -4.74 24.26
N GLU A 159 -28.08 -5.81 25.07
CA GLU A 159 -29.14 -6.40 25.89
C GLU A 159 -29.54 -5.48 27.04
N GLU A 160 -28.57 -5.00 27.81
CA GLU A 160 -28.76 -4.18 28.98
C GLU A 160 -28.97 -2.70 28.65
N GLN A 161 -28.73 -2.29 27.40
CA GLN A 161 -28.77 -0.90 26.88
C GLN A 161 -27.92 0.08 27.72
N ILE A 162 -26.83 -0.43 28.30
CA ILE A 162 -25.92 0.38 29.14
C ILE A 162 -24.57 0.57 28.46
N ARG A 163 -23.93 1.67 28.79
CA ARG A 163 -22.53 1.90 28.44
C ARG A 163 -21.64 1.13 29.42
N LYS A 164 -20.75 0.28 28.86
CA LYS A 164 -19.70 -0.42 29.63
C LYS A 164 -18.39 0.38 29.65
N GLU A 165 -17.43 -0.10 30.39
CA GLU A 165 -16.07 0.42 30.33
C GLU A 165 -15.54 0.35 28.90
N ASN A 166 -14.77 1.36 28.54
CA ASN A 166 -14.18 1.46 27.21
C ASN A 166 -13.33 0.22 26.90
N GLU A 167 -13.33 -0.17 25.65
CA GLU A 167 -12.41 -1.20 25.16
C GLU A 167 -11.03 -0.56 24.95
N GLU A 168 -10.07 -0.99 25.77
CA GLU A 168 -8.69 -0.55 25.65
C GLU A 168 -7.97 -1.34 24.56
N ILE A 169 -7.53 -0.65 23.53
CA ILE A 169 -6.75 -1.22 22.43
C ILE A 169 -5.30 -0.82 22.65
N PRO A 170 -4.42 -1.73 23.10
CA PRO A 170 -3.05 -1.37 23.44
C PRO A 170 -2.26 -0.94 22.19
N ALA A 171 -1.30 -0.05 22.41
CA ALA A 171 -0.31 0.27 21.39
C ALA A 171 0.43 -1.01 20.97
N LYS A 172 0.78 -1.10 19.68
CA LYS A 172 1.48 -2.27 19.15
C LYS A 172 2.52 -1.88 18.12
N SER A 173 3.73 -2.38 18.30
CA SER A 173 4.81 -2.30 17.32
C SER A 173 4.90 -3.60 16.53
N VAL A 174 5.04 -3.47 15.21
CA VAL A 174 5.14 -4.62 14.30
C VAL A 174 6.32 -4.41 13.37
N HIS A 175 7.22 -5.39 13.33
CA HIS A 175 8.39 -5.44 12.46
C HIS A 175 8.17 -6.51 11.39
N VAL A 176 8.33 -6.16 10.12
CA VAL A 176 8.12 -7.07 8.99
C VAL A 176 9.24 -6.90 7.98
N LEU A 177 9.85 -8.00 7.57
CA LEU A 177 10.69 -8.07 6.38
C LEU A 177 9.81 -8.49 5.20
N ARG A 178 9.94 -7.77 4.09
CA ARG A 178 9.17 -8.01 2.86
C ARG A 178 10.14 -8.19 1.70
N SER A 179 10.20 -9.39 1.17
CA SER A 179 11.00 -9.75 0.01
C SER A 179 10.10 -9.85 -1.21
N ARG A 180 10.37 -9.05 -2.24
CA ARG A 180 9.58 -9.06 -3.49
C ARG A 180 10.47 -9.36 -4.68
N LEU A 181 10.17 -10.44 -5.38
CA LEU A 181 10.69 -10.73 -6.70
C LEU A 181 9.66 -10.25 -7.74
N GLN A 182 10.11 -9.51 -8.74
CA GLN A 182 9.29 -9.01 -9.84
C GLN A 182 9.98 -9.26 -11.16
N VAL A 183 9.21 -9.64 -12.16
CA VAL A 183 9.64 -9.83 -13.53
C VAL A 183 8.75 -8.98 -14.42
N GLU A 184 9.37 -8.12 -15.23
CA GLU A 184 8.71 -7.26 -16.22
C GLU A 184 9.12 -7.71 -17.61
N TYR A 185 8.21 -7.58 -18.57
CA TYR A 185 8.48 -7.89 -19.97
C TYR A 185 8.22 -6.67 -20.86
N ASP A 186 9.24 -6.24 -21.59
CA ASP A 186 9.16 -5.11 -22.52
C ASP A 186 8.67 -5.58 -23.89
N ILE A 187 7.38 -5.34 -24.18
CA ILE A 187 6.78 -5.70 -25.47
C ILE A 187 7.22 -4.69 -26.53
N ARG A 188 7.91 -5.17 -27.57
CA ARG A 188 8.41 -4.33 -28.66
C ARG A 188 7.28 -3.52 -29.31
N LYS A 189 7.50 -2.19 -29.48
CA LYS A 189 6.56 -1.25 -30.09
C LYS A 189 5.20 -1.15 -29.35
N SER A 190 5.14 -1.53 -28.08
CA SER A 190 3.96 -1.40 -27.24
C SER A 190 4.23 -0.45 -26.08
N PRO A 191 3.28 0.40 -25.67
CA PRO A 191 3.41 1.18 -24.45
C PRO A 191 3.25 0.32 -23.20
N PHE A 192 2.78 -0.93 -23.34
CA PHE A 192 2.47 -1.82 -22.22
C PHE A 192 3.68 -2.69 -21.85
N LYS A 193 3.97 -2.74 -20.56
CA LYS A 193 4.96 -3.61 -19.94
C LYS A 193 4.29 -4.48 -18.88
N PRO A 194 3.83 -5.69 -19.25
CA PRO A 194 3.26 -6.61 -18.29
C PRO A 194 4.32 -7.04 -17.27
N TYR A 195 3.88 -7.21 -16.04
CA TYR A 195 4.72 -7.70 -14.96
C TYR A 195 3.99 -8.71 -14.08
N THR A 196 4.77 -9.58 -13.46
CA THR A 196 4.34 -10.42 -12.36
C THR A 196 5.26 -10.21 -11.17
N SER A 197 4.72 -10.28 -9.97
CA SER A 197 5.53 -10.22 -8.76
C SER A 197 5.01 -11.15 -7.69
N CYS A 198 5.95 -11.70 -6.93
CA CYS A 198 5.70 -12.49 -5.74
C CYS A 198 6.34 -11.78 -4.54
N GLU A 199 5.58 -11.54 -3.49
CA GLU A 199 6.04 -10.84 -2.30
C GLU A 199 5.78 -11.69 -1.06
N TRP A 200 6.84 -11.94 -0.29
CA TRP A 200 6.81 -12.68 0.98
C TRP A 200 6.84 -11.71 2.14
N TYR A 201 6.03 -12.00 3.16
CA TYR A 201 5.96 -11.23 4.39
C TYR A 201 6.42 -12.09 5.54
N HIS A 202 7.53 -11.71 6.16
CA HIS A 202 8.11 -12.37 7.30
C HIS A 202 8.04 -11.46 8.53
N SER A 203 7.37 -11.94 9.60
CA SER A 203 7.31 -11.21 10.86
C SER A 203 8.59 -11.37 11.65
N LEU A 204 9.17 -10.26 12.08
CA LEU A 204 10.34 -10.26 12.96
C LEU A 204 9.97 -10.23 14.45
N ASN A 205 8.66 -10.21 14.78
CA ASN A 205 8.15 -10.29 16.15
C ASN A 205 7.96 -11.74 16.65
N GLY A 206 8.61 -12.72 16.03
CA GLY A 206 8.55 -14.13 16.44
C GLY A 206 7.44 -14.96 15.79
N GLU A 207 6.56 -14.36 14.96
CA GLU A 207 5.47 -15.09 14.27
C GLU A 207 5.91 -15.76 12.96
N GLY A 208 7.16 -15.53 12.52
CA GLY A 208 7.71 -16.12 11.31
C GLY A 208 7.01 -15.68 10.02
N PHE A 209 6.77 -16.63 9.14
CA PHE A 209 6.11 -16.40 7.86
C PHE A 209 4.63 -16.00 8.05
N LYS A 210 4.18 -14.89 7.43
CA LYS A 210 2.80 -14.40 7.54
C LYS A 210 1.95 -14.68 6.31
N LYS A 211 2.45 -14.33 5.14
CA LYS A 211 1.69 -14.46 3.89
C LYS A 211 2.57 -14.31 2.65
N ILE A 212 2.05 -14.82 1.54
CA ILE A 212 2.51 -14.54 0.18
C ILE A 212 1.47 -13.67 -0.53
N ARG A 213 1.94 -12.77 -1.39
CA ARG A 213 1.11 -12.00 -2.31
C ARG A 213 1.64 -12.18 -3.72
N TRP A 214 0.78 -12.60 -4.61
CA TRP A 214 1.01 -12.56 -6.04
C TRP A 214 0.33 -11.33 -6.65
N THR A 215 0.99 -10.69 -7.60
CA THR A 215 0.44 -9.54 -8.32
C THR A 215 0.75 -9.71 -9.81
N LEU A 216 -0.27 -9.51 -10.64
CA LEU A 216 -0.15 -9.39 -12.08
C LEU A 216 -0.60 -8.00 -12.47
N GLY A 217 0.07 -7.37 -13.40
CA GLY A 217 -0.27 -6.04 -13.84
C GLY A 217 0.48 -5.61 -15.08
N THR A 218 0.26 -4.38 -15.51
CA THR A 218 0.99 -3.77 -16.62
C THR A 218 1.33 -2.34 -16.27
N PHE A 219 2.53 -1.92 -16.65
CA PHE A 219 2.89 -0.51 -16.69
C PHE A 219 2.60 0.05 -18.08
N THR A 220 2.25 1.31 -18.15
CA THR A 220 2.12 2.08 -19.39
C THR A 220 3.18 3.17 -19.40
N ASN A 221 3.91 3.29 -20.50
CA ASN A 221 4.90 4.37 -20.72
C ASN A 221 4.24 5.56 -21.41
#